data_a007f67fe7e2d0704be449123fecccd7
#
_entry.id   a007f67fe7e2d0704be449123fecccd7
#
_cell.length_a   1.000
_cell.length_b   1.000
_cell.length_c   1.000
_cell.angle_alpha   90.00
_cell.angle_beta   90.00
_cell.angle_gamma   90.00
#
_symmetry.space_group_name_H-M   'P 1'
#
loop_
_entity.id
_entity.type
_entity.pdbx_description
1 polymer ?
#
loop_
_entity_poly.entity_id
_entity_poly.type
_entity_poly.pdbx_seq_one_letter_code
_entity_poly.pdbx_strand_id
1 'polypeptide(L)'
;LHVAARKKVNAYRDQYANNRNITFMPAITSTSSRMHGEFLRLLFLQAHRETTAHFTAIGMPAQQHCDAFRFRRAAFYNGLKSKVGLAAAKTAAMRINLNIDGCGVVAPPVHSSLRAPHLLANLLAHNLPLPRAAH
;
A
#
# COMPACT_ATOMS: atom_id res chain seq x y z
N LEU A 1 -1.67 16.37 4.62
CA LEU A 1 -1.06 15.03 4.67
C LEU A 1 0.19 15.00 5.56
N HIS A 2 1.10 15.98 5.46
CA HIS A 2 2.34 16.01 6.25
C HIS A 2 2.11 16.06 7.77
N VAL A 3 1.13 16.86 8.24
CA VAL A 3 0.78 16.93 9.66
C VAL A 3 0.29 15.57 10.17
N ALA A 4 -0.58 14.89 9.41
CA ALA A 4 -1.07 13.57 9.78
C ALA A 4 0.05 12.51 9.76
N ALA A 5 0.98 12.59 8.81
CA ALA A 5 2.14 11.73 8.76
C ALA A 5 3.02 11.91 9.99
N ARG A 6 3.35 13.15 10.35
CA ARG A 6 4.15 13.49 11.53
C ARG A 6 3.49 13.02 12.83
N LYS A 7 2.17 13.22 12.96
CA LYS A 7 1.40 12.71 14.13
C LYS A 7 1.54 11.19 14.26
N LYS A 8 1.38 10.44 13.19
CA LYS A 8 1.52 8.98 13.21
C LYS A 8 2.95 8.54 13.51
N VAL A 9 3.95 9.15 12.87
CA VAL A 9 5.36 8.84 13.16
C VAL A 9 5.67 9.06 14.62
N ASN A 10 5.26 10.19 15.20
CA ASN A 10 5.51 10.48 16.64
C ASN A 10 4.78 9.50 17.56
N ALA A 11 3.54 9.11 17.23
CA ALA A 11 2.76 8.19 18.07
C ALA A 11 3.34 6.77 18.12
N TYR A 12 4.05 6.35 17.07
CA TYR A 12 4.60 4.99 16.98
C TYR A 12 6.12 4.93 17.13
N ARG A 13 6.78 6.09 17.28
CA ARG A 13 8.24 6.21 17.31
C ARG A 13 8.88 5.27 18.33
N ASP A 14 8.38 5.25 19.55
CA ASP A 14 8.96 4.50 20.64
C ASP A 14 8.83 2.99 20.47
N GLN A 15 7.78 2.53 19.76
CA GLN A 15 7.56 1.12 19.47
C GLN A 15 8.60 0.55 18.49
N TYR A 16 9.16 1.39 17.63
CA TYR A 16 10.09 0.97 16.56
C TYR A 16 11.52 1.47 16.80
N ALA A 17 11.75 2.33 17.79
CA ALA A 17 13.05 2.95 18.04
C ALA A 17 14.17 1.93 18.30
N ASN A 18 13.84 0.81 18.94
CA ASN A 18 14.79 -0.23 19.33
C ASN A 18 15.01 -1.31 18.26
N ASN A 19 14.28 -1.26 17.13
CA ASN A 19 14.40 -2.26 16.09
C ASN A 19 15.00 -1.66 14.81
N ARG A 20 16.30 -1.87 14.62
CA ARG A 20 17.04 -1.35 13.44
C ARG A 20 16.59 -1.92 12.10
N ASN A 21 15.89 -3.05 12.12
CA ASN A 21 15.45 -3.75 10.91
C ASN A 21 14.05 -3.34 10.46
N ILE A 22 13.35 -2.52 11.23
CA ILE A 22 11.99 -2.08 10.95
C ILE A 22 11.96 -0.56 10.77
N THR A 23 11.43 -0.10 9.66
CA THR A 23 11.17 1.30 9.40
C THR A 23 9.67 1.54 9.33
N PHE A 24 9.17 2.42 10.19
CA PHE A 24 7.77 2.82 10.15
C PHE A 24 7.53 3.85 9.05
N MET A 25 6.64 3.53 8.13
CA MET A 25 6.24 4.41 7.04
C MET A 25 4.71 4.60 7.05
N PRO A 26 4.20 5.81 7.29
CA PRO A 26 2.78 6.06 7.34
C PRO A 26 2.16 6.05 5.93
N ALA A 27 1.27 5.09 5.67
CA ALA A 27 0.47 5.05 4.45
C ALA A 27 -0.74 6.00 4.60
N ILE A 28 -0.56 7.26 4.25
CA ILE A 28 -1.59 8.29 4.41
C ILE A 28 -2.15 8.72 3.07
N THR A 29 -3.46 8.67 2.96
CA THR A 29 -4.23 9.20 1.84
C THR A 29 -5.27 10.21 2.34
N SER A 30 -5.63 11.19 1.51
CA SER A 30 -6.79 12.03 1.75
C SER A 30 -8.07 11.38 1.21
N THR A 31 -9.22 11.91 1.59
CA THR A 31 -10.52 11.51 1.02
C THR A 31 -10.60 11.73 -0.49
N SER A 32 -9.84 12.70 -1.03
CA SER A 32 -9.69 12.94 -2.47
C SER A 32 -8.62 12.08 -3.13
N SER A 33 -8.20 10.97 -2.50
CA SER A 33 -7.20 10.02 -2.99
C SER A 33 -5.78 10.60 -3.21
N ARG A 34 -5.49 11.79 -2.66
CA ARG A 34 -4.10 12.30 -2.63
C ARG A 34 -3.28 11.48 -1.64
N MET A 35 -2.12 11.04 -2.04
CA MET A 35 -1.22 10.20 -1.25
C MET A 35 -0.04 10.99 -0.73
N HIS A 36 0.42 10.64 0.47
CA HIS A 36 1.66 11.21 1.03
C HIS A 36 2.88 10.75 0.22
N GLY A 37 3.90 11.61 0.09
CA GLY A 37 5.08 11.35 -0.73
C GLY A 37 5.82 10.04 -0.39
N GLU A 38 6.00 9.75 0.89
CA GLU A 38 6.63 8.50 1.33
C GLU A 38 5.80 7.26 0.93
N PHE A 39 4.48 7.37 0.95
CA PHE A 39 3.63 6.28 0.48
C PHE A 39 3.74 6.09 -1.04
N LEU A 40 3.80 7.17 -1.82
CA LEU A 40 4.06 7.09 -3.26
C LEU A 40 5.43 6.45 -3.56
N ARG A 41 6.44 6.76 -2.75
CA ARG A 41 7.77 6.15 -2.85
C ARG A 41 7.71 4.63 -2.61
N LEU A 42 6.96 4.19 -1.60
CA LEU A 42 6.74 2.77 -1.34
C LEU A 42 6.09 2.06 -2.53
N LEU A 43 5.03 2.65 -3.10
CA LEU A 43 4.37 2.10 -4.29
C LEU A 43 5.32 2.02 -5.50
N PHE A 44 6.20 3.01 -5.65
CA PHE A 44 7.21 3.00 -6.71
C PHE A 44 8.25 1.89 -6.52
N LEU A 45 8.73 1.68 -5.30
CA LEU A 45 9.66 0.59 -4.99
C LEU A 45 9.00 -0.77 -5.22
N GLN A 46 7.74 -0.93 -4.85
CA GLN A 46 6.99 -2.16 -5.12
C GLN A 46 6.83 -2.41 -6.63
N ALA A 47 6.46 -1.38 -7.39
CA ALA A 47 6.38 -1.46 -8.85
C ALA A 47 7.72 -1.83 -9.49
N HIS A 48 8.82 -1.33 -8.94
CA HIS A 48 10.17 -1.68 -9.40
C HIS A 48 10.47 -3.17 -9.16
N ARG A 49 10.16 -3.69 -7.97
CA ARG A 49 10.31 -5.12 -7.65
C ARG A 49 9.48 -6.01 -8.56
N GLU A 50 8.20 -5.67 -8.76
CA GLU A 50 7.31 -6.42 -9.66
C GLU A 50 7.81 -6.41 -11.11
N THR A 51 8.35 -5.27 -11.55
CA THR A 51 8.95 -5.17 -12.89
C THR A 51 10.18 -6.07 -13.00
N THR A 52 11.07 -6.05 -12.02
CA THR A 52 12.26 -6.91 -12.01
C THR A 52 11.86 -8.39 -12.03
N ALA A 53 10.92 -8.79 -11.20
CA ALA A 53 10.41 -10.16 -11.16
C ALA A 53 9.79 -10.57 -12.51
N HIS A 54 9.04 -9.68 -13.15
CA HIS A 54 8.46 -9.92 -14.47
C HIS A 54 9.54 -10.19 -15.52
N PHE A 55 10.56 -9.33 -15.62
CA PHE A 55 11.64 -9.52 -16.60
C PHE A 55 12.46 -10.78 -16.32
N THR A 56 12.71 -11.08 -15.05
CA THR A 56 13.36 -12.35 -14.67
C THR A 56 12.54 -13.56 -15.09
N ALA A 57 11.22 -13.53 -14.88
CA ALA A 57 10.33 -14.65 -15.22
C ALA A 57 10.25 -14.94 -16.73
N ILE A 58 10.42 -13.91 -17.57
CA ILE A 58 10.45 -14.08 -19.05
C ILE A 58 11.86 -14.32 -19.59
N GLY A 59 12.86 -14.53 -18.72
CA GLY A 59 14.25 -14.82 -19.11
C GLY A 59 14.99 -13.62 -19.72
N MET A 60 14.48 -12.41 -19.56
CA MET A 60 15.14 -11.19 -20.04
C MET A 60 15.95 -10.53 -18.91
N PRO A 61 17.17 -10.04 -19.19
CA PRO A 61 17.92 -9.28 -18.21
C PRO A 61 17.13 -8.01 -17.82
N ALA A 62 16.97 -7.78 -16.52
CA ALA A 62 16.28 -6.61 -16.00
C ALA A 62 17.15 -5.35 -16.14
N GLN A 63 17.33 -4.90 -17.38
CA GLN A 63 18.06 -3.66 -17.67
C GLN A 63 17.20 -2.45 -17.30
N GLN A 64 17.45 -1.90 -16.11
CA GLN A 64 16.67 -0.81 -15.53
C GLN A 64 16.62 0.48 -16.38
N HIS A 65 17.53 0.60 -17.35
CA HIS A 65 17.64 1.76 -18.22
C HIS A 65 16.94 1.59 -19.57
N CYS A 66 16.45 0.39 -19.90
CA CYS A 66 15.72 0.22 -21.16
C CYS A 66 14.29 0.75 -21.05
N ASP A 67 13.77 1.23 -22.16
CA ASP A 67 12.44 1.84 -22.21
C ASP A 67 11.34 0.83 -21.87
N ALA A 68 11.48 -0.42 -22.29
CA ALA A 68 10.54 -1.49 -21.95
C ALA A 68 10.41 -1.66 -20.42
N PHE A 69 11.51 -1.64 -19.68
CA PHE A 69 11.50 -1.70 -18.24
C PHE A 69 10.81 -0.47 -17.62
N ARG A 70 11.11 0.72 -18.14
CA ARG A 70 10.50 1.98 -17.68
C ARG A 70 8.99 1.98 -17.90
N PHE A 71 8.53 1.57 -19.08
CA PHE A 71 7.11 1.46 -19.41
C PHE A 71 6.40 0.45 -18.50
N ARG A 72 6.98 -0.73 -18.31
CA ARG A 72 6.39 -1.76 -17.46
C ARG A 72 6.29 -1.29 -16.01
N ARG A 73 7.34 -0.68 -15.48
CA ARG A 73 7.34 -0.10 -14.14
C ARG A 73 6.28 0.99 -13.99
N ALA A 74 6.14 1.86 -14.97
CA ALA A 74 5.09 2.89 -14.96
C ALA A 74 3.69 2.27 -14.94
N ALA A 75 3.45 1.21 -15.72
CA ALA A 75 2.19 0.47 -15.73
C ALA A 75 1.86 -0.14 -14.35
N PHE A 76 2.81 -0.84 -13.73
CA PHE A 76 2.63 -1.38 -12.38
C PHE A 76 2.38 -0.28 -11.35
N TYR A 77 3.17 0.80 -11.39
CA TYR A 77 3.02 1.93 -10.48
C TYR A 77 1.65 2.59 -10.58
N ASN A 78 1.18 2.85 -11.80
CA ASN A 78 -0.14 3.43 -12.03
C ASN A 78 -1.26 2.47 -11.60
N GLY A 79 -1.11 1.17 -11.84
CA GLY A 79 -2.02 0.15 -11.37
C GLY A 79 -2.14 0.12 -9.83
N LEU A 80 -1.01 0.16 -9.12
CA LEU A 80 -0.98 0.23 -7.66
C LEU A 80 -1.64 1.51 -7.14
N LYS A 81 -1.33 2.66 -7.72
CA LYS A 81 -1.98 3.93 -7.36
C LYS A 81 -3.49 3.88 -7.54
N SER A 82 -3.96 3.35 -8.66
CA SER A 82 -5.38 3.23 -8.96
C SER A 82 -6.10 2.32 -7.97
N LYS A 83 -5.51 1.17 -7.61
CA LYS A 83 -6.05 0.25 -6.61
C LYS A 83 -6.18 0.92 -5.24
N VAL A 84 -5.16 1.63 -4.79
CA VAL A 84 -5.18 2.37 -3.52
C VAL A 84 -6.19 3.51 -3.56
N GLY A 85 -6.23 4.28 -4.65
CA GLY A 85 -7.19 5.37 -4.82
C GLY A 85 -8.65 4.89 -4.79
N LEU A 86 -8.92 3.78 -5.47
CA LEU A 86 -10.25 3.16 -5.45
C LEU A 86 -10.63 2.66 -4.05
N ALA A 87 -9.72 2.02 -3.34
CA ALA A 87 -9.95 1.57 -1.96
C ALA A 87 -10.24 2.75 -1.02
N ALA A 88 -9.48 3.84 -1.14
CA ALA A 88 -9.72 5.06 -0.36
C ALA A 88 -11.09 5.68 -0.67
N ALA A 89 -11.45 5.78 -1.94
CA ALA A 89 -12.75 6.32 -2.38
C ALA A 89 -13.93 5.46 -1.88
N LYS A 90 -13.83 4.14 -2.00
CA LYS A 90 -14.84 3.21 -1.47
C LYS A 90 -15.02 3.37 0.04
N THR A 91 -13.92 3.46 0.80
CA THR A 91 -13.97 3.65 2.25
C THR A 91 -14.60 4.99 2.63
N ALA A 92 -14.29 6.06 1.89
CA ALA A 92 -14.90 7.37 2.10
C ALA A 92 -16.41 7.33 1.82
N ALA A 93 -16.83 6.71 0.71
CA ALA A 93 -18.24 6.55 0.36
C ALA A 93 -19.02 5.76 1.40
N MET A 94 -18.47 4.65 1.89
CA MET A 94 -19.09 3.87 2.97
C MET A 94 -19.30 4.70 4.24
N ARG A 95 -18.33 5.55 4.62
CA ARG A 95 -18.47 6.44 5.78
C ARG A 95 -19.55 7.50 5.60
N ILE A 96 -19.70 8.02 4.40
CA ILE A 96 -20.75 8.99 4.09
C ILE A 96 -22.12 8.33 4.21
N ASN A 97 -22.30 7.14 3.63
CA ASN A 97 -23.57 6.40 3.72
C ASN A 97 -23.95 6.08 5.17
N LEU A 98 -22.99 5.63 6.00
CA LEU A 98 -23.22 5.38 7.42
C LEU A 98 -23.65 6.65 8.20
N ASN A 99 -23.21 7.84 7.77
CA ASN A 99 -23.63 9.11 8.38
C ASN A 99 -25.00 9.58 7.91
N ILE A 100 -25.40 9.26 6.67
CA ILE A 100 -26.71 9.63 6.11
C ILE A 100 -27.84 8.86 6.80
N ASP A 101 -27.62 7.61 7.17
CA ASP A 101 -28.62 6.75 7.83
C ASP A 101 -28.87 7.12 9.31
N GLY A 102 -28.32 8.25 9.79
CA GLY A 102 -28.59 8.75 11.15
C GLY A 102 -28.07 7.88 12.29
N CYS A 103 -27.35 6.81 11.99
CA CYS A 103 -26.60 6.07 13.00
C CYS A 103 -25.47 6.97 13.50
N GLY A 104 -25.69 7.61 14.64
CA GLY A 104 -24.67 8.39 15.33
C GLY A 104 -23.40 7.57 15.42
N VAL A 105 -22.39 7.98 14.68
CA VAL A 105 -21.06 7.37 14.76
C VAL A 105 -20.53 7.75 16.14
N VAL A 106 -20.78 6.90 17.11
CA VAL A 106 -19.94 6.86 18.30
C VAL A 106 -18.54 6.54 17.76
N ALA A 107 -17.67 7.54 17.72
CA ALA A 107 -16.29 7.35 17.37
C ALA A 107 -15.74 6.20 18.22
N PRO A 108 -15.29 5.10 17.63
CA PRO A 108 -14.75 4.00 18.45
C PRO A 108 -13.63 4.58 19.30
N PRO A 109 -13.54 4.19 20.57
CA PRO A 109 -12.47 4.63 21.45
C PRO A 109 -11.14 4.33 20.78
N VAL A 110 -10.21 5.28 20.78
CA VAL A 110 -8.95 5.32 20.03
C VAL A 110 -8.01 4.13 20.34
N HIS A 111 -8.41 3.20 21.21
CA HIS A 111 -7.56 2.14 21.74
C HIS A 111 -7.86 0.71 21.29
N SER A 112 -8.85 0.43 20.43
CA SER A 112 -9.21 -0.97 20.15
C SER A 112 -9.12 -1.42 18.69
N SER A 113 -8.44 -0.72 17.81
CA SER A 113 -8.40 -1.09 16.39
C SER A 113 -7.01 -1.49 15.88
N LEU A 114 -6.28 -2.31 16.63
CA LEU A 114 -5.09 -3.02 16.11
C LEU A 114 -5.45 -4.47 15.70
N ARG A 115 -6.61 -4.67 15.05
CA ARG A 115 -6.93 -5.97 14.46
C ARG A 115 -7.37 -5.81 13.02
N ALA A 116 -6.43 -5.55 12.12
CA ALA A 116 -6.61 -5.82 10.70
C ALA A 116 -5.27 -6.00 9.95
N PRO A 117 -4.56 -7.10 10.14
CA PRO A 117 -3.51 -7.49 9.20
C PRO A 117 -4.02 -8.37 8.04
N HIS A 118 -5.26 -8.90 8.09
CA HIS A 118 -5.69 -9.94 7.17
C HIS A 118 -6.03 -9.50 5.74
N LEU A 119 -6.40 -8.26 5.50
CA LEU A 119 -6.80 -7.84 4.16
C LEU A 119 -5.63 -7.64 3.19
N LEU A 120 -4.46 -7.25 3.69
CA LEU A 120 -3.25 -7.13 2.86
C LEU A 120 -2.60 -8.50 2.61
N ALA A 121 -2.66 -9.42 3.56
CA ALA A 121 -2.14 -10.77 3.42
C ALA A 121 -2.89 -11.57 2.35
N ASN A 122 -4.21 -11.45 2.27
CA ASN A 122 -5.01 -12.13 1.26
C ASN A 122 -4.82 -11.56 -0.16
N LEU A 123 -4.50 -10.28 -0.31
CA LEU A 123 -4.19 -9.67 -1.61
C LEU A 123 -2.83 -10.12 -2.16
N LEU A 124 -1.89 -10.50 -1.28
CA LEU A 124 -0.58 -11.00 -1.66
C LEU A 124 -0.57 -12.52 -1.88
N ALA A 125 -1.44 -13.27 -1.19
CA ALA A 125 -1.47 -14.74 -1.27
C ALA A 125 -2.08 -15.29 -2.58
N HIS A 126 -2.94 -14.53 -3.26
CA HIS A 126 -3.61 -15.00 -4.49
C HIS A 126 -2.80 -14.86 -5.78
N ASN A 127 -1.57 -14.37 -5.75
CA ASN A 127 -0.76 -14.12 -6.95
C ASN A 127 0.58 -14.87 -6.99
N LEU A 128 0.78 -15.89 -6.16
CA LEU A 128 1.96 -16.74 -6.26
C LEU A 128 1.60 -18.02 -7.03
N PRO A 129 2.13 -18.27 -8.24
CA PRO A 129 2.04 -19.57 -8.87
C PRO A 129 2.84 -20.58 -8.04
N LEU A 130 2.22 -21.70 -7.67
CA LEU A 130 2.85 -22.82 -7.01
C LEU A 130 4.00 -23.38 -7.90
N PRO A 131 5.15 -23.75 -7.34
CA PRO A 131 6.19 -24.40 -8.10
C PRO A 131 5.69 -25.78 -8.56
N ARG A 132 5.73 -26.03 -9.86
CA ARG A 132 5.50 -27.35 -10.44
C ARG A 132 6.63 -28.28 -9.98
N ALA A 133 6.26 -29.35 -9.30
CA ALA A 133 7.17 -30.45 -9.00
C ALA A 133 7.64 -31.07 -10.33
N ALA A 134 8.96 -31.17 -10.51
CA ALA A 134 9.58 -31.93 -11.57
C ALA A 134 9.47 -33.43 -11.24
N HIS A 135 8.93 -34.19 -12.16
CA HIS A 135 9.12 -35.65 -12.28
C HIS A 135 10.23 -35.89 -13.28
#